data_a12e5a5e24cb40d3cd9f7b6ce2b3716c
#
_entry.id   a12e5a5e24cb40d3cd9f7b6ce2b3716c
#
_cell.length_a   1.000
_cell.length_b   1.000
_cell.length_c   1.000
_cell.angle_alpha   90.00
_cell.angle_beta   90.00
_cell.angle_gamma   90.00
#
_symmetry.space_group_name_H-M   'P 1'
#
loop_
_entity.id
_entity.type
_entity.pdbx_description
1 polymer ?
#
loop_
_entity_poly.entity_id
_entity_poly.type
_entity_poly.pdbx_seq_one_letter_code
_entity_poly.pdbx_strand_id
1 'polypeptide(L)'
;MVFGLFAVFTPSSRATALPPARPPVEMAPAAPPPEVWLVETNGVEESYSNGLRIDNRFSVSHYPRSYLAFPADRVSPAVQRRDPAGIVFHSTESHIEPFESGKNRELRRAGESLLEYVKRKTAYHFVVDRFGRVFRIVAEADSADHAGASVWADGEWLYVNLNAGFLGVALEARTEPGQTESGASPAQLRATAMLVEMLRSRYHIPAANCVTHAQVSVNTQNSQAGYHTDWASSFPFGQVGLPDNYAQALPAVWAFGFFAGPEFRTAAGTRIAESIDIAEEALRATAASEGSTPGAYRKRLQAWYRQRLK
;
A
#
# COMPACT_ATOMS: atom_id res chain seq x y z
N MET A 1 -11.93 24.46 66.90
CA MET A 1 -11.86 23.38 65.92
C MET A 1 -11.93 24.03 64.54
N VAL A 2 -10.79 24.13 63.84
CA VAL A 2 -10.73 24.71 62.46
C VAL A 2 -10.53 23.55 61.51
N PHE A 3 -11.54 23.27 60.69
CA PHE A 3 -11.43 22.26 59.63
C PHE A 3 -10.77 22.88 58.42
N GLY A 4 -9.52 22.51 58.12
CA GLY A 4 -8.85 22.86 56.90
C GLY A 4 -9.35 21.97 55.73
N LEU A 5 -9.95 22.58 54.73
CA LEU A 5 -10.28 21.91 53.48
C LEU A 5 -9.00 21.81 52.63
N PHE A 6 -8.43 20.60 52.49
CA PHE A 6 -7.41 20.33 51.48
C PHE A 6 -8.09 20.06 50.14
N ALA A 7 -8.00 21.03 49.21
CA ALA A 7 -8.34 20.82 47.83
C ALA A 7 -7.28 19.96 47.15
N VAL A 8 -7.59 18.71 46.84
CA VAL A 8 -6.76 17.82 46.05
C VAL A 8 -6.88 18.27 44.58
N PHE A 9 -5.89 19.02 44.11
CA PHE A 9 -5.73 19.28 42.69
C PHE A 9 -5.27 17.99 42.03
N THR A 10 -6.18 17.26 41.37
CA THR A 10 -5.83 16.25 40.39
C THR A 10 -5.39 16.95 39.11
N PRO A 11 -4.13 16.79 38.67
CA PRO A 11 -3.75 17.33 37.37
C PRO A 11 -4.54 16.56 36.31
N SER A 12 -5.48 17.25 35.66
CA SER A 12 -6.12 16.76 34.44
C SER A 12 -5.01 16.64 33.39
N SER A 13 -4.54 15.42 33.14
CA SER A 13 -3.64 15.11 32.05
C SER A 13 -4.40 15.35 30.73
N ARG A 14 -4.36 16.59 30.24
CA ARG A 14 -4.73 16.87 28.86
C ARG A 14 -3.79 16.02 28.01
N ALA A 15 -4.33 15.00 27.37
CA ALA A 15 -3.60 14.26 26.37
C ALA A 15 -3.11 15.27 25.32
N THR A 16 -1.82 15.54 25.33
CA THR A 16 -1.21 16.49 24.37
C THR A 16 -1.51 16.00 22.97
N ALA A 17 -2.10 16.84 22.13
CA ALA A 17 -2.41 16.47 20.73
C ALA A 17 -1.12 16.01 20.03
N LEU A 18 -1.27 15.08 19.09
CA LEU A 18 -0.13 14.66 18.27
C LEU A 18 0.25 15.80 17.31
N PRO A 19 1.55 15.98 17.02
CA PRO A 19 1.98 16.93 16.00
C PRO A 19 1.54 16.46 14.60
N PRO A 20 1.54 17.38 13.61
CA PRO A 20 1.31 17.04 12.21
C PRO A 20 2.26 15.93 11.75
N ALA A 21 1.73 15.00 10.95
CA ALA A 21 2.52 13.95 10.34
C ALA A 21 3.24 14.53 9.10
N ARG A 22 4.56 14.69 9.20
CA ARG A 22 5.40 15.17 8.10
C ARG A 22 6.37 14.07 7.69
N PRO A 23 6.43 13.68 6.40
CA PRO A 23 7.41 12.72 5.95
C PRO A 23 8.82 13.26 6.19
N PRO A 24 9.74 12.43 6.74
CA PRO A 24 11.10 12.87 7.02
C PRO A 24 11.93 13.09 5.74
N VAL A 25 11.50 12.50 4.64
CA VAL A 25 12.06 12.70 3.29
C VAL A 25 10.91 13.07 2.37
N GLU A 26 10.99 14.25 1.78
CA GLU A 26 10.04 14.65 0.74
C GLU A 26 10.52 14.08 -0.60
N MET A 27 9.67 13.28 -1.21
CA MET A 27 9.90 12.84 -2.58
C MET A 27 9.61 13.99 -3.55
N ALA A 28 10.53 14.21 -4.49
CA ALA A 28 10.26 15.15 -5.57
C ALA A 28 8.98 14.70 -6.32
N PRO A 29 8.04 15.63 -6.58
CA PRO A 29 6.82 15.29 -7.29
C PRO A 29 7.19 14.77 -8.70
N ALA A 30 6.79 13.55 -8.99
CA ALA A 30 6.90 13.01 -10.34
C ALA A 30 5.87 13.71 -11.25
N ALA A 31 6.25 13.94 -12.50
CA ALA A 31 5.33 14.46 -13.49
C ALA A 31 4.04 13.61 -13.55
N PRO A 32 2.88 14.26 -13.76
CA PRO A 32 1.66 13.52 -14.02
C PRO A 32 1.84 12.66 -15.29
N PRO A 33 1.25 11.47 -15.34
CA PRO A 33 1.27 10.67 -16.56
C PRO A 33 0.49 11.40 -17.68
N PRO A 34 0.76 11.08 -18.96
CA PRO A 34 -0.09 11.53 -20.05
C PRO A 34 -1.53 11.04 -19.83
N GLU A 35 -2.48 11.73 -20.42
CA GLU A 35 -3.88 11.32 -20.37
C GLU A 35 -4.08 9.98 -21.09
N VAL A 36 -4.74 9.04 -20.39
CA VAL A 36 -5.10 7.72 -20.94
C VAL A 36 -6.60 7.55 -20.87
N TRP A 37 -7.23 7.28 -22.03
CA TRP A 37 -8.68 7.14 -22.15
C TRP A 37 -9.07 5.79 -22.75
N LEU A 38 -10.30 5.37 -22.47
CA LEU A 38 -10.91 4.20 -23.09
C LEU A 38 -11.20 4.47 -24.56
N VAL A 39 -10.62 3.67 -25.45
CA VAL A 39 -10.82 3.78 -26.90
C VAL A 39 -11.98 2.92 -27.35
N GLU A 40 -12.05 1.68 -26.84
CA GLU A 40 -13.02 0.70 -27.29
C GLU A 40 -13.37 -0.29 -26.18
N THR A 41 -14.62 -0.72 -26.16
CA THR A 41 -15.07 -1.88 -25.40
C THR A 41 -15.64 -2.91 -26.37
N ASN A 42 -15.04 -4.09 -26.40
CA ASN A 42 -15.47 -5.20 -27.25
C ASN A 42 -15.87 -6.40 -26.39
N GLY A 43 -17.16 -6.51 -26.07
CA GLY A 43 -17.67 -7.55 -25.18
C GLY A 43 -17.07 -7.46 -23.79
N VAL A 44 -16.09 -8.33 -23.51
CA VAL A 44 -15.43 -8.42 -22.20
C VAL A 44 -14.06 -7.72 -22.17
N GLU A 45 -13.57 -7.23 -23.29
CA GLU A 45 -12.25 -6.59 -23.38
C GLU A 45 -12.40 -5.06 -23.53
N GLU A 46 -11.61 -4.32 -22.78
CA GLU A 46 -11.43 -2.88 -22.90
C GLU A 46 -10.04 -2.58 -23.47
N SER A 47 -9.97 -1.66 -24.45
CA SER A 47 -8.71 -1.19 -25.04
C SER A 47 -8.53 0.29 -24.76
N TYR A 48 -7.34 0.68 -24.35
CA TYR A 48 -7.00 2.06 -23.94
C TYR A 48 -5.99 2.71 -24.89
N SER A 49 -5.94 4.03 -24.89
CA SER A 49 -5.14 4.85 -25.82
C SER A 49 -3.63 4.59 -25.72
N ASN A 50 -3.13 4.08 -24.59
CA ASN A 50 -1.73 3.71 -24.41
C ASN A 50 -1.42 2.25 -24.79
N GLY A 51 -2.37 1.55 -25.39
CA GLY A 51 -2.23 0.16 -25.81
C GLY A 51 -2.58 -0.89 -24.73
N LEU A 52 -2.95 -0.47 -23.52
CA LEU A 52 -3.44 -1.37 -22.50
C LEU A 52 -4.71 -2.08 -22.95
N ARG A 53 -4.78 -3.38 -22.66
CA ARG A 53 -6.00 -4.17 -22.78
C ARG A 53 -6.35 -4.80 -21.47
N ILE A 54 -7.62 -4.73 -21.07
CA ILE A 54 -8.13 -5.30 -19.81
C ILE A 54 -9.22 -6.31 -20.14
N ASP A 55 -9.05 -7.52 -19.67
CA ASP A 55 -10.02 -8.62 -19.79
C ASP A 55 -10.92 -8.66 -18.55
N ASN A 56 -12.22 -8.52 -18.74
CA ASN A 56 -13.23 -8.45 -17.68
C ASN A 56 -13.95 -9.81 -17.43
N ARG A 57 -13.54 -10.91 -18.06
CA ARG A 57 -14.21 -12.24 -17.90
C ARG A 57 -14.25 -12.75 -16.47
N PHE A 58 -13.30 -12.30 -15.64
CA PHE A 58 -13.21 -12.70 -14.24
C PHE A 58 -13.73 -11.62 -13.29
N SER A 59 -14.28 -10.54 -13.84
CA SER A 59 -14.77 -9.43 -13.00
C SER A 59 -15.94 -9.85 -12.11
N VAL A 60 -15.93 -9.35 -10.88
CA VAL A 60 -16.95 -9.58 -9.86
C VAL A 60 -17.19 -8.29 -9.08
N SER A 61 -18.43 -8.07 -8.66
CA SER A 61 -18.76 -6.97 -7.75
C SER A 61 -18.38 -7.31 -6.31
N HIS A 62 -18.03 -6.27 -5.55
CA HIS A 62 -17.79 -6.35 -4.12
C HIS A 62 -18.41 -5.14 -3.40
N TYR A 63 -17.95 -4.79 -2.20
CA TYR A 63 -18.48 -3.64 -1.47
C TYR A 63 -18.08 -2.33 -2.15
N PRO A 64 -19.02 -1.39 -2.37
CA PRO A 64 -18.69 -0.09 -2.93
C PRO A 64 -17.57 0.60 -2.15
N ARG A 65 -16.61 1.18 -2.87
CA ARG A 65 -15.48 1.88 -2.27
C ARG A 65 -15.95 3.07 -1.44
N SER A 66 -15.58 3.08 -0.18
CA SER A 66 -15.80 4.20 0.72
C SER A 66 -14.83 4.11 1.89
N TYR A 67 -14.05 5.16 2.15
CA TYR A 67 -13.08 5.21 3.23
C TYR A 67 -12.88 6.62 3.75
N LEU A 68 -12.30 6.75 4.94
CA LEU A 68 -11.92 8.01 5.54
C LEU A 68 -10.43 8.27 5.30
N ALA A 69 -10.09 9.39 4.67
CA ALA A 69 -8.75 9.93 4.64
C ALA A 69 -8.60 10.95 5.78
N PHE A 70 -7.53 10.83 6.56
CA PHE A 70 -7.29 11.69 7.70
C PHE A 70 -6.21 12.72 7.33
N PRO A 71 -6.47 14.03 7.50
CA PRO A 71 -5.45 15.04 7.24
C PRO A 71 -4.19 14.82 8.07
N ALA A 72 -3.03 15.10 7.49
CA ALA A 72 -1.73 14.93 8.14
C ALA A 72 -1.57 15.83 9.38
N ASP A 73 -2.33 16.92 9.51
CA ASP A 73 -2.36 17.76 10.70
C ASP A 73 -2.96 17.06 11.94
N ARG A 74 -3.65 15.94 11.75
CA ARG A 74 -4.30 15.08 12.77
C ARG A 74 -5.41 15.75 13.59
N VAL A 75 -5.74 17.00 13.31
CA VAL A 75 -6.77 17.79 14.01
C VAL A 75 -7.97 18.13 13.14
N SER A 76 -7.74 18.33 11.85
CA SER A 76 -8.82 18.56 10.88
C SER A 76 -9.72 17.31 10.74
N PRO A 77 -11.02 17.50 10.44
CA PRO A 77 -11.94 16.40 10.23
C PRO A 77 -11.49 15.45 9.12
N ALA A 78 -11.72 14.16 9.31
CA ALA A 78 -11.52 13.18 8.25
C ALA A 78 -12.45 13.46 7.05
N VAL A 79 -11.97 13.17 5.86
CA VAL A 79 -12.70 13.35 4.60
C VAL A 79 -13.10 11.98 4.06
N GLN A 80 -14.40 11.80 3.82
CA GLN A 80 -14.88 10.60 3.16
C GLN A 80 -14.54 10.65 1.66
N ARG A 81 -13.93 9.59 1.15
CA ARG A 81 -13.53 9.46 -0.25
C ARG A 81 -14.07 8.19 -0.88
N ARG A 82 -14.18 8.20 -2.20
CA ARG A 82 -14.62 7.06 -3.03
C ARG A 82 -13.67 6.74 -4.17
N ASP A 83 -12.77 7.67 -4.50
CA ASP A 83 -11.74 7.43 -5.51
C ASP A 83 -10.49 6.84 -4.85
N PRO A 84 -9.78 5.92 -5.53
CA PRO A 84 -8.57 5.34 -4.99
C PRO A 84 -7.46 6.39 -4.84
N ALA A 85 -6.77 6.37 -3.70
CA ALA A 85 -5.68 7.29 -3.39
C ALA A 85 -4.30 6.75 -3.79
N GLY A 86 -4.19 5.45 -4.10
CA GLY A 86 -2.92 4.82 -4.41
C GLY A 86 -3.06 3.44 -5.02
N ILE A 87 -1.92 2.80 -5.26
CA ILE A 87 -1.78 1.43 -5.76
C ILE A 87 -0.89 0.64 -4.81
N VAL A 88 -1.32 -0.55 -4.42
CA VAL A 88 -0.48 -1.53 -3.72
C VAL A 88 -0.15 -2.66 -4.69
N PHE A 89 1.14 -2.88 -4.93
CA PHE A 89 1.63 -3.99 -5.72
C PHE A 89 1.78 -5.25 -4.88
N HIS A 90 1.27 -6.35 -5.40
CA HIS A 90 1.33 -7.68 -4.80
C HIS A 90 1.99 -8.66 -5.75
N SER A 91 2.59 -9.71 -5.21
CA SER A 91 2.77 -10.97 -5.92
C SER A 91 1.65 -11.93 -5.50
N THR A 92 1.28 -12.84 -6.38
CA THR A 92 0.20 -13.78 -6.06
C THR A 92 0.62 -14.87 -5.10
N GLU A 93 1.94 -15.04 -4.87
CA GLU A 93 2.55 -16.12 -4.06
C GLU A 93 2.04 -17.53 -4.44
N SER A 94 1.51 -17.65 -5.67
CA SER A 94 0.99 -18.90 -6.21
C SER A 94 2.11 -19.82 -6.66
N HIS A 95 1.77 -21.09 -6.91
CA HIS A 95 2.68 -22.00 -7.57
C HIS A 95 3.05 -21.47 -8.96
N ILE A 96 4.34 -21.37 -9.25
CA ILE A 96 4.87 -20.85 -10.50
C ILE A 96 5.47 -21.98 -11.32
N GLU A 97 4.83 -22.31 -12.44
CA GLU A 97 5.39 -23.24 -13.43
C GLU A 97 6.59 -22.60 -14.16
N PRO A 98 7.59 -23.38 -14.59
CA PRO A 98 8.68 -22.86 -15.40
C PRO A 98 8.18 -22.16 -16.65
N PHE A 99 8.69 -20.95 -16.91
CA PHE A 99 8.30 -20.12 -18.07
C PHE A 99 9.06 -20.57 -19.32
N GLU A 100 8.67 -21.73 -19.84
CA GLU A 100 9.31 -22.45 -20.95
C GLU A 100 8.27 -22.79 -22.02
N SER A 101 8.70 -22.85 -23.29
CA SER A 101 7.81 -23.11 -24.44
C SER A 101 7.10 -24.48 -24.36
N GLY A 102 7.74 -25.48 -23.74
CA GLY A 102 7.15 -26.81 -23.53
C GLY A 102 6.06 -26.83 -22.45
N LYS A 103 5.90 -25.77 -21.64
CA LYS A 103 4.98 -25.66 -20.49
C LYS A 103 3.75 -24.81 -20.75
N ASN A 104 3.48 -24.43 -21.99
CA ASN A 104 2.40 -23.49 -22.33
C ASN A 104 0.99 -23.93 -21.85
N ARG A 105 0.73 -25.25 -21.81
CA ARG A 105 -0.56 -25.75 -21.34
C ARG A 105 -0.69 -25.66 -19.83
N GLU A 106 0.36 -26.03 -19.11
CA GLU A 106 0.46 -25.96 -17.65
C GLU A 106 0.40 -24.51 -17.18
N LEU A 107 1.15 -23.60 -17.81
CA LEU A 107 1.14 -22.16 -17.55
C LEU A 107 -0.27 -21.57 -17.69
N ARG A 108 -0.99 -21.89 -18.78
CA ARG A 108 -2.36 -21.39 -18.97
C ARG A 108 -3.32 -21.94 -17.90
N ARG A 109 -3.22 -23.24 -17.58
CA ARG A 109 -4.06 -23.86 -16.54
C ARG A 109 -3.79 -23.25 -15.16
N ALA A 110 -2.52 -23.03 -14.81
CA ALA A 110 -2.15 -22.37 -13.55
C ALA A 110 -2.74 -20.97 -13.47
N GLY A 111 -2.58 -20.14 -14.52
CA GLY A 111 -3.15 -18.80 -14.59
C GLY A 111 -4.69 -18.79 -14.49
N GLU A 112 -5.39 -19.67 -15.21
CA GLU A 112 -6.86 -19.78 -15.11
C GLU A 112 -7.31 -20.19 -13.70
N SER A 113 -6.63 -21.17 -13.08
CA SER A 113 -6.93 -21.60 -11.71
C SER A 113 -6.69 -20.47 -10.69
N LEU A 114 -5.63 -19.67 -10.89
CA LEU A 114 -5.35 -18.50 -10.08
C LEU A 114 -6.46 -17.45 -10.22
N LEU A 115 -6.87 -17.12 -11.45
CA LEU A 115 -7.93 -16.14 -11.70
C LEU A 115 -9.26 -16.53 -11.04
N GLU A 116 -9.65 -17.82 -11.14
CA GLU A 116 -10.84 -18.33 -10.46
C GLU A 116 -10.70 -18.27 -8.92
N TYR A 117 -9.51 -18.51 -8.40
CA TYR A 117 -9.25 -18.40 -6.96
C TYR A 117 -9.40 -16.96 -6.48
N VAL A 118 -8.73 -15.98 -7.13
CA VAL A 118 -8.75 -14.58 -6.72
C VAL A 118 -10.15 -13.97 -6.90
N LYS A 119 -10.90 -14.39 -7.92
CA LYS A 119 -12.31 -14.02 -8.13
C LYS A 119 -13.16 -14.45 -6.94
N ARG A 120 -13.08 -15.73 -6.52
CA ARG A 120 -13.84 -16.22 -5.35
C ARG A 120 -13.48 -15.53 -4.05
N LYS A 121 -12.25 -15.02 -3.95
CA LYS A 121 -11.75 -14.28 -2.78
C LYS A 121 -11.99 -12.79 -2.86
N THR A 122 -12.52 -12.28 -3.98
CA THR A 122 -12.61 -10.83 -4.25
C THR A 122 -11.28 -10.11 -3.97
N ALA A 123 -10.17 -10.83 -4.18
CA ALA A 123 -8.84 -10.35 -3.93
C ALA A 123 -8.33 -9.57 -5.14
N TYR A 124 -7.68 -8.45 -4.87
CA TYR A 124 -7.11 -7.54 -5.87
C TYR A 124 -8.15 -6.92 -6.83
N HIS A 125 -7.78 -5.77 -7.37
CA HIS A 125 -8.54 -5.14 -8.45
C HIS A 125 -8.08 -5.67 -9.81
N PHE A 126 -6.77 -5.89 -9.93
CA PHE A 126 -6.17 -6.39 -11.17
C PHE A 126 -5.18 -7.52 -10.91
N VAL A 127 -5.14 -8.45 -11.84
CA VAL A 127 -4.08 -9.49 -11.92
C VAL A 127 -3.40 -9.36 -13.28
N VAL A 128 -2.07 -9.33 -13.28
CA VAL A 128 -1.23 -9.39 -14.49
C VAL A 128 -0.58 -10.76 -14.54
N ASP A 129 -0.98 -11.59 -15.53
CA ASP A 129 -0.46 -12.94 -15.67
C ASP A 129 0.95 -12.99 -16.27
N ARG A 130 1.56 -14.18 -16.28
CA ARG A 130 2.92 -14.41 -16.78
C ARG A 130 3.13 -13.99 -18.23
N PHE A 131 2.04 -13.92 -19.03
CA PHE A 131 2.08 -13.50 -20.42
C PHE A 131 1.87 -11.99 -20.62
N GLY A 132 1.63 -11.23 -19.54
CA GLY A 132 1.35 -9.80 -19.56
C GLY A 132 -0.11 -9.50 -19.93
N ARG A 133 -1.05 -10.43 -19.77
CA ARG A 133 -2.48 -10.14 -19.89
C ARG A 133 -2.96 -9.53 -18.59
N VAL A 134 -3.77 -8.48 -18.69
CA VAL A 134 -4.34 -7.78 -17.54
C VAL A 134 -5.79 -8.18 -17.36
N PHE A 135 -6.14 -8.70 -16.20
CA PHE A 135 -7.49 -9.10 -15.84
C PHE A 135 -8.02 -8.18 -14.74
N ARG A 136 -9.22 -7.61 -14.94
CA ARG A 136 -9.95 -6.97 -13.85
C ARG A 136 -10.69 -8.05 -13.06
N ILE A 137 -10.48 -8.04 -11.73
CA ILE A 137 -11.15 -8.96 -10.81
C ILE A 137 -12.22 -8.21 -10.02
N VAL A 138 -11.87 -7.13 -9.32
CA VAL A 138 -12.83 -6.27 -8.65
C VAL A 138 -12.83 -4.91 -9.34
N ALA A 139 -14.01 -4.34 -9.59
CA ALA A 139 -14.12 -3.03 -10.20
C ALA A 139 -13.45 -1.96 -9.32
N GLU A 140 -12.84 -0.94 -9.93
CA GLU A 140 -12.15 0.14 -9.21
C GLU A 140 -13.08 0.95 -8.30
N ALA A 141 -14.39 0.97 -8.62
CA ALA A 141 -15.43 1.59 -7.79
C ALA A 141 -15.75 0.80 -6.51
N ASP A 142 -15.31 -0.43 -6.42
CA ASP A 142 -15.49 -1.30 -5.25
C ASP A 142 -14.17 -1.40 -4.47
N SER A 143 -14.23 -1.83 -3.22
CA SER A 143 -13.06 -2.24 -2.43
C SER A 143 -12.71 -3.69 -2.74
N ALA A 144 -11.44 -4.07 -2.65
CA ALA A 144 -11.00 -5.45 -2.82
C ALA A 144 -10.22 -5.92 -1.59
N ASP A 145 -10.25 -7.23 -1.33
CA ASP A 145 -9.50 -7.83 -0.20
C ASP A 145 -8.04 -8.07 -0.61
N HIS A 146 -7.15 -7.10 -0.32
CA HIS A 146 -5.74 -7.21 -0.72
C HIS A 146 -4.71 -6.72 0.31
N ALA A 147 -5.06 -5.72 1.12
CA ALA A 147 -4.10 -5.11 2.04
C ALA A 147 -4.62 -4.98 3.48
N GLY A 148 -5.91 -5.21 3.71
CA GLY A 148 -6.52 -5.17 5.04
C GLY A 148 -6.29 -3.86 5.79
N ALA A 149 -5.99 -3.98 7.07
CA ALA A 149 -5.73 -2.86 7.99
C ALA A 149 -4.38 -2.15 7.77
N SER A 150 -3.74 -2.34 6.62
CA SER A 150 -2.49 -1.67 6.22
C SER A 150 -2.61 -0.16 6.24
N VAL A 151 -1.48 0.53 6.31
CA VAL A 151 -1.41 1.98 6.50
C VAL A 151 -0.49 2.64 5.48
N TRP A 152 -0.81 3.91 5.14
CA TRP A 152 0.04 4.75 4.32
C TRP A 152 -0.06 6.21 4.75
N ALA A 153 0.96 7.02 4.43
CA ALA A 153 0.96 8.46 4.61
C ALA A 153 1.76 9.13 3.50
N ASP A 154 1.21 10.18 2.87
CA ASP A 154 1.82 10.88 1.74
C ASP A 154 2.20 12.35 2.03
N GLY A 155 2.15 12.76 3.29
CA GLY A 155 2.45 14.13 3.72
C GLY A 155 1.23 15.04 3.80
N GLU A 156 0.18 14.80 3.03
CA GLU A 156 -1.11 15.50 3.16
C GLU A 156 -2.14 14.65 3.91
N TRP A 157 -2.11 13.35 3.71
CA TRP A 157 -3.11 12.41 4.20
C TRP A 157 -2.50 11.20 4.89
N LEU A 158 -3.24 10.70 5.87
CA LEU A 158 -3.02 9.43 6.54
C LEU A 158 -4.14 8.48 6.15
N TYR A 159 -3.78 7.30 5.68
CA TYR A 159 -4.70 6.25 5.23
C TYR A 159 -4.62 5.05 6.16
N VAL A 160 -5.78 4.53 6.53
CA VAL A 160 -5.95 3.27 7.28
C VAL A 160 -6.93 2.39 6.52
N ASN A 161 -6.77 1.08 6.58
CA ASN A 161 -7.59 0.13 5.81
C ASN A 161 -7.45 0.34 4.28
N LEU A 162 -6.32 -0.10 3.74
CA LEU A 162 -6.01 0.12 2.32
C LEU A 162 -6.83 -0.73 1.35
N ASN A 163 -7.61 -1.73 1.82
CA ASN A 163 -8.58 -2.42 0.98
C ASN A 163 -9.55 -1.46 0.27
N ALA A 164 -9.97 -0.42 0.98
CA ALA A 164 -10.86 0.59 0.45
C ALA A 164 -10.12 1.80 -0.13
N GLY A 165 -8.97 2.18 0.44
CA GLY A 165 -8.26 3.40 0.03
C GLY A 165 -7.41 3.25 -1.23
N PHE A 166 -6.88 2.05 -1.50
CA PHE A 166 -5.92 1.80 -2.58
C PHE A 166 -6.41 0.72 -3.54
N LEU A 167 -5.84 0.69 -4.74
CA LEU A 167 -6.06 -0.38 -5.71
C LEU A 167 -5.02 -1.48 -5.51
N GLY A 168 -5.43 -2.73 -5.40
CA GLY A 168 -4.53 -3.88 -5.40
C GLY A 168 -4.23 -4.32 -6.82
N VAL A 169 -2.96 -4.36 -7.19
CA VAL A 169 -2.47 -4.89 -8.48
C VAL A 169 -1.51 -6.04 -8.19
N ALA A 170 -1.90 -7.26 -8.53
CA ALA A 170 -1.10 -8.45 -8.31
C ALA A 170 -0.46 -8.95 -9.61
N LEU A 171 0.83 -9.26 -9.58
CA LEU A 171 1.52 -9.96 -10.66
C LEU A 171 1.56 -11.46 -10.31
N GLU A 172 1.25 -12.30 -11.30
CA GLU A 172 1.46 -13.75 -11.17
C GLU A 172 2.95 -14.04 -11.05
N ALA A 173 3.43 -13.94 -9.82
CA ALA A 173 4.83 -14.07 -9.44
C ALA A 173 4.92 -14.62 -8.02
N ARG A 174 6.09 -15.06 -7.64
CA ARG A 174 6.46 -15.40 -6.27
C ARG A 174 7.69 -14.61 -5.89
N THR A 175 7.69 -14.08 -4.69
CA THR A 175 8.82 -13.35 -4.14
C THR A 175 9.45 -14.14 -2.99
N GLU A 176 10.78 -14.07 -2.86
CA GLU A 176 11.50 -14.71 -1.77
C GLU A 176 12.11 -13.65 -0.85
N PRO A 177 12.18 -13.88 0.46
CA PRO A 177 12.82 -12.96 1.40
C PRO A 177 14.25 -12.63 0.97
N GLY A 178 14.60 -11.33 0.96
CA GLY A 178 15.94 -10.86 0.55
C GLY A 178 16.19 -10.86 -0.97
N GLN A 179 15.24 -11.27 -1.79
CA GLN A 179 15.35 -11.21 -3.25
C GLN A 179 15.43 -9.75 -3.72
N THR A 180 16.42 -9.44 -4.55
CA THR A 180 16.63 -8.10 -5.13
C THR A 180 16.20 -8.01 -6.59
N GLU A 181 16.13 -9.12 -7.29
CA GLU A 181 15.71 -9.19 -8.68
C GLU A 181 14.20 -9.47 -8.78
N SER A 182 13.56 -8.82 -9.74
CA SER A 182 12.16 -9.09 -10.01
C SER A 182 11.97 -10.47 -10.65
N GLY A 183 11.10 -11.29 -10.09
CA GLY A 183 10.66 -12.54 -10.71
C GLY A 183 9.59 -12.34 -11.80
N ALA A 184 9.20 -11.09 -12.08
CA ALA A 184 8.21 -10.78 -13.11
C ALA A 184 8.80 -10.86 -14.53
N SER A 185 8.02 -11.37 -15.48
CA SER A 185 8.42 -11.42 -16.87
C SER A 185 8.48 -10.02 -17.51
N PRO A 186 9.27 -9.80 -18.56
CA PRO A 186 9.25 -8.53 -19.30
C PRO A 186 7.86 -8.16 -19.85
N ALA A 187 7.02 -9.14 -20.16
CA ALA A 187 5.64 -8.92 -20.61
C ALA A 187 4.76 -8.39 -19.47
N GLN A 188 4.89 -8.96 -18.27
CA GLN A 188 4.21 -8.46 -17.07
C GLN A 188 4.59 -7.01 -16.76
N LEU A 189 5.88 -6.68 -16.81
CA LEU A 189 6.36 -5.33 -16.50
C LEU A 189 5.84 -4.28 -17.49
N ARG A 190 5.85 -4.59 -18.79
CA ARG A 190 5.24 -3.71 -19.81
C ARG A 190 3.74 -3.50 -19.57
N ALA A 191 3.00 -4.59 -19.32
CA ALA A 191 1.57 -4.51 -19.05
C ALA A 191 1.27 -3.73 -17.75
N THR A 192 2.07 -3.95 -16.71
CA THR A 192 1.97 -3.20 -15.44
C THR A 192 2.26 -1.71 -15.65
N ALA A 193 3.26 -1.34 -16.46
CA ALA A 193 3.55 0.05 -16.78
C ALA A 193 2.35 0.75 -17.43
N MET A 194 1.74 0.13 -18.45
CA MET A 194 0.54 0.67 -19.10
C MET A 194 -0.66 0.76 -18.14
N LEU A 195 -0.84 -0.24 -17.27
CA LEU A 195 -1.91 -0.24 -16.25
C LEU A 195 -1.70 0.88 -15.23
N VAL A 196 -0.48 1.05 -14.73
CA VAL A 196 -0.11 2.11 -13.78
C VAL A 196 -0.35 3.50 -14.40
N GLU A 197 0.07 3.70 -15.65
CA GLU A 197 -0.14 4.94 -16.37
C GLU A 197 -1.65 5.26 -16.49
N MET A 198 -2.47 4.30 -16.88
CA MET A 198 -3.93 4.46 -16.99
C MET A 198 -4.56 4.77 -15.63
N LEU A 199 -4.23 4.02 -14.57
CA LEU A 199 -4.81 4.21 -13.25
C LEU A 199 -4.40 5.57 -12.65
N ARG A 200 -3.14 5.95 -12.78
CA ARG A 200 -2.64 7.25 -12.30
C ARG A 200 -3.27 8.42 -13.08
N SER A 201 -3.41 8.28 -14.40
CA SER A 201 -4.08 9.28 -15.23
C SER A 201 -5.54 9.45 -14.83
N ARG A 202 -6.28 8.34 -14.72
CA ARG A 202 -7.73 8.34 -14.47
C ARG A 202 -8.11 8.84 -13.07
N TYR A 203 -7.34 8.48 -12.05
CA TYR A 203 -7.65 8.77 -10.65
C TYR A 203 -6.72 9.81 -10.01
N HIS A 204 -5.84 10.43 -10.80
CA HIS A 204 -4.86 11.41 -10.31
C HIS A 204 -3.98 10.88 -9.16
N ILE A 205 -3.66 9.57 -9.21
CA ILE A 205 -2.86 8.93 -8.15
C ILE A 205 -1.42 9.47 -8.20
N PRO A 206 -0.91 10.04 -7.07
CA PRO A 206 0.49 10.45 -6.97
C PRO A 206 1.43 9.24 -7.17
N ALA A 207 2.55 9.43 -7.86
CA ALA A 207 3.54 8.35 -8.02
C ALA A 207 4.05 7.82 -6.67
N ALA A 208 4.15 8.70 -5.67
CA ALA A 208 4.55 8.33 -4.31
C ALA A 208 3.57 7.40 -3.59
N ASN A 209 2.30 7.32 -4.04
CA ASN A 209 1.28 6.43 -3.49
C ASN A 209 1.18 5.09 -4.26
N CYS A 210 2.15 4.79 -5.12
CA CYS A 210 2.30 3.51 -5.80
C CYS A 210 3.36 2.69 -5.06
N VAL A 211 2.95 1.78 -4.18
CA VAL A 211 3.81 1.16 -3.16
C VAL A 211 3.67 -0.37 -3.16
N THR A 212 4.60 -1.06 -2.51
CA THR A 212 4.51 -2.53 -2.37
C THR A 212 3.76 -2.93 -1.10
N HIS A 213 3.24 -4.14 -1.06
CA HIS A 213 2.54 -4.65 0.11
C HIS A 213 3.45 -4.69 1.34
N ALA A 214 4.72 -5.02 1.17
CA ALA A 214 5.69 -4.99 2.27
C ALA A 214 5.87 -3.60 2.91
N GLN A 215 5.73 -2.52 2.12
CA GLN A 215 5.85 -1.15 2.65
C GLN A 215 4.63 -0.72 3.48
N VAL A 216 3.46 -1.31 3.26
CA VAL A 216 2.22 -0.85 3.88
C VAL A 216 1.69 -1.81 4.94
N SER A 217 2.07 -3.09 4.88
CA SER A 217 1.46 -4.13 5.70
C SER A 217 1.82 -4.01 7.17
N VAL A 218 0.82 -4.18 8.04
CA VAL A 218 0.98 -4.14 9.49
C VAL A 218 0.22 -5.26 10.17
N ASN A 219 0.78 -5.78 11.26
CA ASN A 219 0.07 -6.66 12.18
C ASN A 219 -0.50 -5.82 13.33
N THR A 220 -1.82 -5.68 13.35
CA THR A 220 -2.52 -4.85 14.34
C THR A 220 -2.53 -5.45 15.75
N GLN A 221 -2.34 -6.78 15.88
CA GLN A 221 -2.38 -7.48 17.17
C GLN A 221 -1.13 -7.21 17.99
N ASN A 222 0.05 -7.20 17.35
CA ASN A 222 1.33 -6.97 18.02
C ASN A 222 1.97 -5.61 17.70
N SER A 223 1.28 -4.77 16.92
CA SER A 223 1.76 -3.45 16.47
C SER A 223 3.09 -3.52 15.70
N GLN A 224 3.27 -4.52 14.85
CA GLN A 224 4.45 -4.67 13.99
C GLN A 224 4.14 -4.31 12.55
N ALA A 225 5.12 -3.66 11.89
CA ALA A 225 5.16 -3.46 10.45
C ALA A 225 5.69 -4.72 9.76
N GLY A 226 5.33 -4.91 8.49
CA GLY A 226 5.86 -6.00 7.68
C GLY A 226 5.20 -7.36 7.95
N TYR A 227 3.90 -7.40 8.13
CA TYR A 227 3.15 -8.64 8.25
C TYR A 227 3.23 -9.50 6.98
N HIS A 228 3.26 -8.84 5.82
CA HIS A 228 3.52 -9.43 4.50
C HIS A 228 4.81 -8.86 3.93
N THR A 229 5.54 -9.67 3.16
CA THR A 229 6.86 -9.32 2.61
C THR A 229 6.91 -9.37 1.08
N ASP A 230 5.78 -9.56 0.42
CA ASP A 230 5.71 -9.58 -1.04
C ASP A 230 6.19 -8.24 -1.61
N TRP A 231 7.10 -8.32 -2.58
CA TRP A 231 7.83 -7.18 -3.15
C TRP A 231 8.61 -6.34 -2.13
N ALA A 232 9.22 -6.98 -1.13
CA ALA A 232 9.95 -6.26 -0.09
C ALA A 232 11.14 -5.43 -0.62
N SER A 233 11.91 -5.95 -1.58
CA SER A 233 13.06 -5.23 -2.16
C SER A 233 13.23 -5.42 -3.66
N SER A 234 12.32 -6.16 -4.31
CA SER A 234 12.50 -6.63 -5.69
C SER A 234 11.50 -6.05 -6.69
N PHE A 235 10.59 -5.15 -6.28
CA PHE A 235 9.67 -4.51 -7.22
C PHE A 235 10.42 -3.48 -8.08
N PRO A 236 10.38 -3.61 -9.40
CA PRO A 236 11.17 -2.79 -10.31
C PRO A 236 10.44 -1.49 -10.67
N PHE A 237 10.26 -0.57 -9.73
CA PHE A 237 9.54 0.69 -9.91
C PHE A 237 9.90 1.43 -11.20
N GLY A 238 11.18 1.57 -11.52
CA GLY A 238 11.62 2.27 -12.73
C GLY A 238 11.17 1.59 -14.02
N GLN A 239 11.02 0.26 -14.05
CA GLN A 239 10.55 -0.47 -15.23
C GLN A 239 9.03 -0.34 -15.47
N VAL A 240 8.29 0.13 -14.46
CA VAL A 240 6.86 0.40 -14.57
C VAL A 240 6.55 1.90 -14.57
N GLY A 241 7.55 2.74 -14.84
CA GLY A 241 7.40 4.19 -15.00
C GLY A 241 7.21 4.97 -13.69
N LEU A 242 7.66 4.41 -12.57
CA LEU A 242 7.56 5.02 -11.26
C LEU A 242 8.94 5.40 -10.70
N PRO A 243 9.04 6.44 -9.85
CA PRO A 243 10.24 6.68 -9.07
C PRO A 243 10.52 5.51 -8.12
N ASP A 244 11.74 5.44 -7.61
CA ASP A 244 12.10 4.44 -6.61
C ASP A 244 11.44 4.70 -5.26
N ASN A 245 10.24 4.18 -5.07
CA ASN A 245 9.45 4.41 -3.86
C ASN A 245 9.97 3.68 -2.61
N TYR A 246 10.97 2.81 -2.74
CA TYR A 246 11.67 2.29 -1.56
C TYR A 246 12.50 3.36 -0.82
N ALA A 247 12.83 4.47 -1.48
CA ALA A 247 13.52 5.59 -0.84
C ALA A 247 12.65 6.36 0.17
N GLN A 248 11.34 6.12 0.20
CA GLN A 248 10.45 6.75 1.17
C GLN A 248 10.65 6.14 2.56
N ALA A 249 10.75 6.98 3.57
CA ALA A 249 10.73 6.51 4.96
C ALA A 249 9.42 5.79 5.27
N LEU A 250 9.49 4.63 5.96
CA LEU A 250 8.34 3.75 6.17
C LEU A 250 7.25 4.40 7.04
N PRO A 251 6.07 4.78 6.50
CA PRO A 251 5.05 5.49 7.26
C PRO A 251 4.47 4.69 8.42
N ALA A 252 4.41 3.37 8.31
CA ALA A 252 3.99 2.50 9.41
C ALA A 252 4.78 2.80 10.69
N VAL A 253 6.07 3.16 10.59
CA VAL A 253 6.93 3.49 11.72
C VAL A 253 6.76 4.94 12.16
N TRP A 254 7.10 5.92 11.30
CA TRP A 254 7.16 7.33 11.71
C TRP A 254 5.78 7.97 11.91
N ALA A 255 4.77 7.56 11.12
CA ALA A 255 3.44 8.16 11.18
C ALA A 255 2.47 7.41 12.09
N PHE A 256 2.61 6.09 12.22
CA PHE A 256 1.64 5.26 12.94
C PHE A 256 2.24 4.55 14.15
N GLY A 257 3.57 4.57 14.33
CA GLY A 257 4.24 4.02 15.50
C GLY A 257 4.35 2.50 15.54
N PHE A 258 4.22 1.80 14.41
CA PHE A 258 4.47 0.36 14.35
C PHE A 258 5.95 0.06 14.54
N PHE A 259 6.28 -1.12 15.09
CA PHE A 259 7.64 -1.58 15.23
C PHE A 259 8.07 -2.38 14.00
N ALA A 260 9.25 -2.11 13.49
CA ALA A 260 9.88 -2.97 12.50
C ALA A 260 10.84 -3.94 13.20
N GLY A 261 10.40 -5.18 13.40
CA GLY A 261 11.18 -6.22 14.06
C GLY A 261 12.40 -6.67 13.25
N PRO A 262 13.39 -7.33 13.89
CA PRO A 262 14.59 -7.80 13.20
C PRO A 262 14.29 -8.82 12.11
N GLU A 263 13.29 -9.66 12.28
CA GLU A 263 12.85 -10.65 11.29
C GLU A 263 12.37 -9.97 10.01
N PHE A 264 11.54 -8.93 10.14
CA PHE A 264 11.08 -8.16 8.99
C PHE A 264 12.24 -7.43 8.31
N ARG A 265 13.14 -6.80 9.07
CA ARG A 265 14.33 -6.13 8.51
C ARG A 265 15.20 -7.09 7.68
N THR A 266 15.38 -8.32 8.16
CA THR A 266 16.14 -9.35 7.45
C THR A 266 15.43 -9.82 6.19
N ALA A 267 14.14 -10.10 6.28
CA ALA A 267 13.33 -10.57 5.14
C ALA A 267 13.13 -9.49 4.08
N ALA A 268 13.00 -8.23 4.49
CA ALA A 268 12.74 -7.10 3.60
C ALA A 268 13.95 -6.65 2.78
N GLY A 269 15.16 -7.03 3.18
CA GLY A 269 16.39 -6.62 2.48
C GLY A 269 16.79 -5.17 2.76
N THR A 270 17.90 -4.72 2.13
CA THR A 270 18.57 -3.46 2.46
C THR A 270 17.71 -2.22 2.22
N ARG A 271 16.97 -2.20 1.12
CA ARG A 271 16.19 -1.00 0.70
C ARG A 271 15.11 -0.61 1.71
N ILE A 272 14.28 -1.58 2.16
CA ILE A 272 13.29 -1.32 3.22
C ILE A 272 13.99 -1.14 4.57
N ALA A 273 15.10 -1.81 4.86
CA ALA A 273 15.84 -1.60 6.09
C ALA A 273 16.33 -0.15 6.25
N GLU A 274 16.86 0.44 5.19
CA GLU A 274 17.24 1.87 5.14
C GLU A 274 16.01 2.79 5.35
N SER A 275 14.91 2.50 4.68
CA SER A 275 13.63 3.20 4.85
C SER A 275 13.12 3.15 6.31
N ILE A 276 13.29 2.01 6.98
CA ILE A 276 12.96 1.85 8.40
C ILE A 276 13.88 2.70 9.28
N ASP A 277 15.19 2.73 9.00
CA ASP A 277 16.15 3.48 9.80
C ASP A 277 15.89 4.99 9.74
N ILE A 278 15.58 5.51 8.56
CA ILE A 278 15.14 6.90 8.38
C ILE A 278 13.85 7.17 9.18
N ALA A 279 12.89 6.26 9.12
CA ALA A 279 11.62 6.40 9.83
C ALA A 279 11.79 6.35 11.36
N GLU A 280 12.66 5.48 11.88
CA GLU A 280 12.97 5.38 13.31
C GLU A 280 13.70 6.64 13.82
N GLU A 281 14.63 7.20 13.04
CA GLU A 281 15.29 8.45 13.38
C GLU A 281 14.30 9.61 13.44
N ALA A 282 13.43 9.74 12.44
CA ALA A 282 12.38 10.75 12.42
C ALA A 282 11.43 10.65 13.62
N LEU A 283 11.04 9.42 13.99
CA LEU A 283 10.21 9.19 15.16
C LEU A 283 10.92 9.64 16.45
N ARG A 284 12.21 9.33 16.61
CA ARG A 284 13.01 9.76 17.76
C ARG A 284 13.14 11.28 17.83
N ALA A 285 13.45 11.92 16.71
CA ALA A 285 13.58 13.37 16.61
C ALA A 285 12.27 14.08 16.97
N THR A 286 11.13 13.61 16.41
CA THR A 286 9.81 14.18 16.72
C THR A 286 9.44 13.96 18.19
N ALA A 287 9.70 12.78 18.76
CA ALA A 287 9.45 12.53 20.16
C ALA A 287 10.24 13.49 21.06
N ALA A 288 11.52 13.74 20.75
CA ALA A 288 12.37 14.67 21.49
C ALA A 288 11.86 16.11 21.41
N SER A 289 11.45 16.59 20.22
CA SER A 289 10.86 17.94 20.04
C SER A 289 9.55 18.12 20.81
N GLU A 290 8.80 17.05 21.04
CA GLU A 290 7.58 17.03 21.86
C GLU A 290 7.87 16.84 23.37
N GLY A 291 9.11 16.83 23.80
CA GLY A 291 9.49 16.54 25.20
C GLY A 291 9.07 15.14 25.67
N SER A 292 8.95 14.18 24.76
CA SER A 292 8.47 12.83 25.02
C SER A 292 9.57 11.80 24.79
N THR A 293 9.47 10.65 25.46
CA THR A 293 10.31 9.51 25.09
C THR A 293 9.80 8.86 23.80
N PRO A 294 10.68 8.25 22.98
CA PRO A 294 10.25 7.55 21.75
C PRO A 294 9.18 6.49 22.01
N GLY A 295 9.28 5.75 23.13
CA GLY A 295 8.29 4.74 23.51
C GLY A 295 6.92 5.33 23.86
N ALA A 296 6.87 6.45 24.58
CA ALA A 296 5.63 7.14 24.91
C ALA A 296 5.00 7.76 23.68
N TYR A 297 5.79 8.39 22.81
CA TYR A 297 5.33 8.95 21.56
C TYR A 297 4.74 7.88 20.63
N ARG A 298 5.43 6.75 20.46
CA ARG A 298 4.98 5.59 19.69
C ARG A 298 3.61 5.07 20.18
N LYS A 299 3.42 4.94 21.50
CA LYS A 299 2.13 4.54 22.08
C LYS A 299 1.00 5.53 21.73
N ARG A 300 1.29 6.83 21.69
CA ARG A 300 0.31 7.85 21.27
C ARG A 300 -0.09 7.68 19.80
N LEU A 301 0.88 7.43 18.90
CA LEU A 301 0.63 7.16 17.49
C LEU A 301 -0.23 5.90 17.29
N GLN A 302 0.11 4.82 17.98
CA GLN A 302 -0.65 3.56 17.94
C GLN A 302 -2.08 3.72 18.51
N ALA A 303 -2.25 4.54 19.55
CA ALA A 303 -3.57 4.85 20.10
C ALA A 303 -4.41 5.65 19.08
N TRP A 304 -3.80 6.63 18.41
CA TRP A 304 -4.42 7.40 17.33
C TRP A 304 -4.89 6.48 16.19
N TYR A 305 -4.06 5.55 15.74
CA TYR A 305 -4.40 4.56 14.72
C TYR A 305 -5.58 3.68 15.14
N ARG A 306 -5.51 3.06 16.34
CA ARG A 306 -6.56 2.15 16.82
C ARG A 306 -7.94 2.81 16.94
N GLN A 307 -8.01 4.09 17.21
CA GLN A 307 -9.26 4.85 17.26
C GLN A 307 -9.91 5.02 15.88
N ARG A 308 -9.13 4.92 14.80
CA ARG A 308 -9.55 5.18 13.42
C ARG A 308 -9.75 3.91 12.58
N LEU A 309 -9.37 2.79 13.13
CA LEU A 309 -9.62 1.49 12.53
C LEU A 309 -11.06 0.99 12.79
N LYS A 310 -11.74 1.60 13.76
CA LYS A 310 -13.15 1.31 14.09
C LYS A 310 -14.08 2.11 13.20
#